data_0a565ad2d6b93abe43ead65515fd0095
#
_entry.id   0a565ad2d6b93abe43ead65515fd0095
#
_cell.length_a   1.000
_cell.length_b   1.000
_cell.length_c   1.000
_cell.angle_alpha   90.00
_cell.angle_beta   90.00
_cell.angle_gamma   90.00
#
_symmetry.space_group_name_H-M   'P 1'
#
loop_
_entity.id
_entity.type
_entity.pdbx_description
1 polymer ?
#
loop_
_entity_poly.entity_id
_entity_poly.type
_entity_poly.pdbx_seq_one_letter_code
_entity_poly.pdbx_strand_id
1 'polypeptide(L)'
;MRLLVNIVVLLFFCLCGYAEQKKQSLVYLEHSETLSFDEKRLPDVQILVGNVCFRHDSALMYCDSAYFFEKDNSLHAFGHVHLIQGDSLEGWGDVLYYYGDTKLAKFRRNVRLLHDGATLTTDYLNYDRAKDIAYYFEGGMIEDSINTLTSLRGQYTPYNDQAVFSGEVRLVHPNFILTSDTLCYNTATHQADLVSPTRVVYEEETTILSSKGWYNTETEYSMLLNRSQVVHSDGMTLTGDTIYYDKLAGYGRVRGNMQSVDSSNHVTLYGHRGEMWENTDSGYATDSALLVDWSDSTMYTYVHADTLFTRQLPHRISVLVPQDSIWVDSTWIYPAPDTQWVDTSYMQVRAFYNVRLYREDIQVVCDSMHYNGKDSMALLVGDPVCWNEDNQVSADTITIHFKNNELDHLHGWGNAIMSKQEGDNEFDQMAGKEMYAYVRDGDIYLVDVQGNAETVFYPRE
;
A
#
# COMPACT_ATOMS: atom_id res chain seq x y z
N MET A 1 -72.34 -0.79 7.19
CA MET A 1 -71.29 0.21 7.04
C MET A 1 -71.08 1.12 8.27
N ARG A 2 -72.05 1.35 9.13
CA ARG A 2 -71.88 2.14 10.38
C ARG A 2 -71.31 1.34 11.57
N LEU A 3 -71.38 0.02 11.58
CA LEU A 3 -70.85 -0.83 12.66
C LEU A 3 -69.33 -1.08 12.52
N LEU A 4 -68.76 -1.07 11.26
CA LEU A 4 -67.35 -1.25 11.00
C LEU A 4 -66.53 0.00 11.33
N VAL A 5 -67.10 1.19 11.20
CA VAL A 5 -66.43 2.46 11.51
C VAL A 5 -66.25 2.65 13.01
N ASN A 6 -67.15 2.18 13.83
CA ASN A 6 -67.04 2.29 15.29
C ASN A 6 -66.03 1.31 15.89
N ILE A 7 -65.81 0.14 15.27
CA ILE A 7 -64.79 -0.82 15.73
C ILE A 7 -63.36 -0.32 15.37
N VAL A 8 -63.18 0.34 14.23
CA VAL A 8 -61.87 0.92 13.82
C VAL A 8 -61.51 2.13 14.69
N VAL A 9 -62.48 2.95 15.09
CA VAL A 9 -62.26 4.10 16.01
C VAL A 9 -61.93 3.64 17.43
N LEU A 10 -62.53 2.53 17.92
CA LEU A 10 -62.21 1.97 19.23
C LEU A 10 -60.88 1.27 19.27
N LEU A 11 -60.42 0.66 18.15
CA LEU A 11 -59.10 0.08 18.02
C LEU A 11 -57.99 1.15 17.91
N PHE A 12 -58.28 2.34 17.34
CA PHE A 12 -57.33 3.46 17.28
C PHE A 12 -57.13 4.18 18.62
N PHE A 13 -58.14 4.11 19.54
CA PHE A 13 -58.01 4.70 20.89
C PHE A 13 -57.28 3.77 21.88
N CYS A 14 -57.19 2.46 21.61
CA CYS A 14 -56.44 1.52 22.45
C CYS A 14 -54.95 1.47 22.12
N LEU A 15 -54.48 2.07 20.99
CA LEU A 15 -53.05 2.14 20.60
C LEU A 15 -52.34 3.40 21.10
N CYS A 16 -53.04 4.34 21.76
CA CYS A 16 -52.45 5.58 22.28
C CYS A 16 -52.24 5.55 23.79
N GLY A 17 -51.75 4.46 24.38
CA GLY A 17 -51.69 4.38 25.83
C GLY A 17 -50.60 3.53 26.47
N TYR A 18 -49.54 3.16 25.73
CA TYR A 18 -48.32 2.67 26.37
C TYR A 18 -47.12 3.56 25.94
N ALA A 19 -47.13 4.79 26.47
CA ALA A 19 -45.84 5.43 26.73
C ALA A 19 -45.25 4.64 27.89
N GLU A 20 -44.33 3.73 27.60
CA GLU A 20 -43.51 3.09 28.60
C GLU A 20 -42.79 4.23 29.33
N GLN A 21 -43.24 4.55 30.55
CA GLN A 21 -42.51 5.47 31.42
C GLN A 21 -41.15 4.80 31.65
N LYS A 22 -40.10 5.27 30.94
CA LYS A 22 -38.72 4.88 31.13
C LYS A 22 -38.45 5.11 32.63
N LYS A 23 -38.33 4.04 33.40
CA LYS A 23 -38.12 4.10 34.84
C LYS A 23 -36.80 4.89 35.03
N GLN A 24 -36.88 6.09 35.62
CA GLN A 24 -35.73 6.94 35.85
C GLN A 24 -34.77 6.16 36.75
N SER A 25 -33.58 5.87 36.27
CA SER A 25 -32.54 5.21 37.07
C SER A 25 -31.86 6.26 37.91
N LEU A 26 -31.74 6.00 39.22
CA LEU A 26 -31.18 6.92 40.18
C LEU A 26 -29.75 6.50 40.56
N VAL A 27 -28.93 7.51 40.84
CA VAL A 27 -27.60 7.32 41.46
C VAL A 27 -27.81 7.08 42.96
N TYR A 28 -27.26 6.01 43.46
CA TYR A 28 -27.32 5.63 44.89
C TYR A 28 -25.98 5.80 45.56
N LEU A 29 -25.94 6.48 46.72
CA LEU A 29 -24.80 6.47 47.61
C LEU A 29 -24.74 5.12 48.34
N GLU A 30 -23.67 4.35 48.11
CA GLU A 30 -23.48 3.05 48.78
C GLU A 30 -22.62 3.22 50.07
N HIS A 31 -21.62 4.10 50.07
CA HIS A 31 -20.72 4.33 51.17
C HIS A 31 -20.11 5.72 51.21
N SER A 32 -19.90 6.27 52.43
CA SER A 32 -18.97 7.37 52.72
C SER A 32 -18.63 7.34 54.21
N GLU A 33 -17.46 7.79 54.62
CA GLU A 33 -17.10 7.87 56.02
C GLU A 33 -17.82 9.04 56.71
N THR A 34 -17.95 10.17 56.00
CA THR A 34 -18.66 11.37 56.47
C THR A 34 -19.60 11.92 55.45
N LEU A 35 -20.76 12.35 55.89
CA LEU A 35 -21.72 13.10 55.13
C LEU A 35 -22.03 14.40 55.87
N SER A 36 -21.90 15.53 55.20
CA SER A 36 -22.26 16.85 55.73
C SER A 36 -23.14 17.63 54.77
N PHE A 37 -23.92 18.53 55.31
CA PHE A 37 -24.83 19.38 54.55
C PHE A 37 -24.74 20.81 55.05
N ASP A 38 -24.40 21.77 54.20
CA ASP A 38 -24.31 23.17 54.52
C ASP A 38 -25.31 24.00 53.68
N GLU A 39 -26.54 24.10 54.18
CA GLU A 39 -27.66 24.73 53.51
C GLU A 39 -27.41 26.26 53.23
N LYS A 40 -26.49 26.89 53.99
CA LYS A 40 -26.20 28.32 53.81
C LYS A 40 -25.19 28.60 52.69
N ARG A 41 -24.23 27.68 52.50
CA ARG A 41 -23.14 27.87 51.49
C ARG A 41 -23.41 27.11 50.20
N LEU A 42 -23.96 25.88 50.32
CA LEU A 42 -24.22 24.98 49.20
C LEU A 42 -25.59 24.34 49.41
N PRO A 43 -26.67 25.07 49.13
CA PRO A 43 -28.02 24.52 49.26
C PRO A 43 -28.21 23.30 48.32
N ASP A 44 -28.92 22.32 48.81
CA ASP A 44 -29.24 21.07 48.08
C ASP A 44 -28.04 20.16 47.70
N VAL A 45 -26.86 20.37 48.33
CA VAL A 45 -25.62 19.57 48.08
C VAL A 45 -25.22 18.78 49.30
N GLN A 46 -25.08 17.46 49.15
CA GLN A 46 -24.48 16.60 50.15
C GLN A 46 -22.95 16.55 49.90
N ILE A 47 -22.16 16.84 50.92
CA ILE A 47 -20.71 16.81 50.88
C ILE A 47 -20.24 15.50 51.53
N LEU A 48 -19.57 14.66 50.75
CA LEU A 48 -19.14 13.32 51.13
C LEU A 48 -17.63 13.24 51.15
N VAL A 49 -17.05 12.64 52.18
CA VAL A 49 -15.61 12.49 52.32
C VAL A 49 -15.27 11.11 52.91
N GLY A 50 -14.22 10.51 52.36
CA GLY A 50 -13.65 9.23 52.81
C GLY A 50 -14.32 8.03 52.17
N ASN A 51 -13.54 7.29 51.36
CA ASN A 51 -13.93 6.03 50.72
C ASN A 51 -15.34 6.08 50.09
N VAL A 52 -15.61 7.16 49.36
CA VAL A 52 -16.96 7.39 48.78
C VAL A 52 -17.23 6.41 47.64
N CYS A 53 -18.39 5.75 47.68
CA CYS A 53 -18.86 4.81 46.67
C CYS A 53 -20.25 5.13 46.23
N PHE A 54 -20.49 5.27 44.94
CA PHE A 54 -21.80 5.40 44.32
C PHE A 54 -22.07 4.23 43.38
N ARG A 55 -23.34 3.87 43.24
CA ARG A 55 -23.82 2.91 42.24
C ARG A 55 -24.89 3.55 41.34
N HIS A 56 -24.76 3.32 40.04
CA HIS A 56 -25.80 3.64 39.08
C HIS A 56 -25.94 2.51 38.05
N ASP A 57 -27.04 1.80 38.07
CA ASP A 57 -27.25 0.55 37.32
C ASP A 57 -26.13 -0.47 37.66
N SER A 58 -25.38 -0.92 36.66
CA SER A 58 -24.23 -1.82 36.83
C SER A 58 -22.89 -1.10 37.06
N ALA A 59 -22.86 0.24 37.06
CA ALA A 59 -21.62 0.97 37.27
C ALA A 59 -21.39 1.30 38.73
N LEU A 60 -20.17 1.11 39.21
CA LEU A 60 -19.65 1.53 40.51
C LEU A 60 -18.66 2.69 40.30
N MET A 61 -18.74 3.70 41.17
CA MET A 61 -17.90 4.89 41.13
C MET A 61 -17.31 5.15 42.50
N TYR A 62 -16.00 5.12 42.61
CA TYR A 62 -15.22 5.32 43.84
C TYR A 62 -14.46 6.65 43.74
N CYS A 63 -14.30 7.36 44.88
CA CYS A 63 -13.48 8.57 44.99
C CYS A 63 -13.13 8.89 46.44
N ASP A 64 -12.24 9.85 46.66
CA ASP A 64 -11.87 10.31 48.02
C ASP A 64 -12.97 11.24 48.58
N SER A 65 -13.57 12.08 47.76
CA SER A 65 -14.63 12.98 48.18
C SER A 65 -15.57 13.30 47.03
N ALA A 66 -16.80 13.71 47.33
CA ALA A 66 -17.79 14.06 46.32
C ALA A 66 -18.79 15.14 46.81
N TYR A 67 -19.29 15.91 45.84
CA TYR A 67 -20.53 16.65 45.97
C TYR A 67 -21.64 15.85 45.31
N PHE A 68 -22.66 15.52 46.04
CA PHE A 68 -23.85 14.80 45.54
C PHE A 68 -25.05 15.70 45.47
N PHE A 69 -25.65 15.86 44.29
CA PHE A 69 -26.81 16.66 43.97
C PHE A 69 -27.98 15.69 43.76
N GLU A 70 -28.61 15.27 44.86
CA GLU A 70 -29.63 14.24 44.85
C GLU A 70 -30.85 14.62 43.95
N LYS A 71 -31.26 15.92 44.00
CA LYS A 71 -32.39 16.42 43.19
C LYS A 71 -32.08 16.39 41.70
N ASP A 72 -30.84 16.63 41.30
CA ASP A 72 -30.39 16.67 39.93
C ASP A 72 -29.86 15.31 39.48
N ASN A 73 -29.92 14.28 40.33
CA ASN A 73 -29.44 12.94 40.09
C ASN A 73 -27.97 12.97 39.55
N SER A 74 -27.11 13.81 40.13
CA SER A 74 -25.74 14.03 39.63
C SER A 74 -24.74 14.09 40.76
N LEU A 75 -23.46 13.87 40.44
CA LEU A 75 -22.34 13.96 41.37
C LEU A 75 -21.10 14.57 40.74
N HIS A 76 -20.28 15.24 41.57
CA HIS A 76 -18.93 15.66 41.26
C HIS A 76 -17.98 14.93 42.21
N ALA A 77 -17.18 14.03 41.67
CA ALA A 77 -16.21 13.23 42.42
C ALA A 77 -14.79 13.79 42.25
N PHE A 78 -14.01 13.74 43.33
CA PHE A 78 -12.66 14.27 43.40
C PHE A 78 -11.72 13.32 44.11
N GLY A 79 -10.51 13.19 43.57
CA GLY A 79 -9.43 12.39 44.10
C GLY A 79 -9.62 10.90 43.88
N HIS A 80 -8.62 10.27 43.28
CA HIS A 80 -8.55 8.82 42.99
C HIS A 80 -9.87 8.26 42.44
N VAL A 81 -10.49 9.01 41.52
CA VAL A 81 -11.75 8.57 40.90
C VAL A 81 -11.52 7.27 40.16
N HIS A 82 -12.38 6.28 40.41
CA HIS A 82 -12.37 4.99 39.73
C HIS A 82 -13.81 4.57 39.40
N LEU A 83 -14.12 4.44 38.11
CA LEU A 83 -15.38 3.94 37.59
C LEU A 83 -15.19 2.53 37.06
N ILE A 84 -16.06 1.62 37.45
CA ILE A 84 -16.09 0.23 36.99
C ILE A 84 -17.45 0.00 36.33
N GLN A 85 -17.46 -0.53 35.11
CA GLN A 85 -18.69 -0.90 34.41
C GLN A 85 -18.56 -2.29 33.77
N GLY A 86 -19.34 -3.23 34.28
CA GLY A 86 -19.23 -4.63 33.85
C GLY A 86 -17.86 -5.23 34.19
N ASP A 87 -17.44 -6.19 33.39
CA ASP A 87 -16.20 -6.94 33.62
C ASP A 87 -15.01 -6.44 32.79
N SER A 88 -15.23 -5.52 31.85
CA SER A 88 -14.22 -5.14 30.85
C SER A 88 -13.88 -3.66 30.80
N LEU A 89 -14.69 -2.75 31.40
CA LEU A 89 -14.45 -1.32 31.31
C LEU A 89 -14.13 -0.72 32.67
N GLU A 90 -12.94 -0.14 32.78
CA GLU A 90 -12.51 0.60 33.97
C GLU A 90 -11.96 1.98 33.58
N GLY A 91 -12.35 3.01 34.33
CA GLY A 91 -11.93 4.39 34.11
C GLY A 91 -11.41 5.06 35.36
N TRP A 92 -10.27 5.72 35.30
CA TRP A 92 -9.64 6.49 36.38
C TRP A 92 -9.48 7.96 35.98
N GLY A 93 -9.36 8.82 36.97
CA GLY A 93 -9.06 10.24 36.78
C GLY A 93 -9.03 10.99 38.10
N ASP A 94 -8.63 12.26 38.07
CA ASP A 94 -8.63 13.10 39.28
C ASP A 94 -10.01 13.65 39.61
N VAL A 95 -10.84 13.88 38.57
CA VAL A 95 -12.18 14.48 38.70
C VAL A 95 -13.15 13.79 37.77
N LEU A 96 -14.36 13.51 38.28
CA LEU A 96 -15.48 13.01 37.50
C LEU A 96 -16.73 13.86 37.75
N TYR A 97 -17.31 14.38 36.68
CA TYR A 97 -18.66 14.94 36.67
C TYR A 97 -19.60 13.89 36.08
N TYR A 98 -20.53 13.40 36.87
CA TYR A 98 -21.48 12.36 36.45
C TYR A 98 -22.92 12.86 36.52
N TYR A 99 -23.65 12.71 35.44
CA TYR A 99 -25.04 13.12 35.29
C TYR A 99 -25.91 11.84 35.10
N GLY A 100 -26.60 11.43 36.13
CA GLY A 100 -27.35 10.17 36.15
C GLY A 100 -28.50 10.11 35.15
N ASP A 101 -29.23 11.19 34.95
CA ASP A 101 -30.39 11.23 34.04
C ASP A 101 -29.95 11.05 32.57
N THR A 102 -28.83 11.58 32.19
CA THR A 102 -28.29 11.42 30.84
C THR A 102 -27.24 10.30 30.73
N LYS A 103 -26.84 9.71 31.88
CA LYS A 103 -25.77 8.72 32.02
C LYS A 103 -24.43 9.17 31.43
N LEU A 104 -24.17 10.49 31.47
CA LEU A 104 -22.96 11.08 30.95
C LEU A 104 -21.89 11.20 32.04
N ALA A 105 -20.74 10.56 31.82
CA ALA A 105 -19.54 10.69 32.64
C ALA A 105 -18.52 11.58 31.98
N LYS A 106 -18.00 12.59 32.69
CA LYS A 106 -16.96 13.49 32.19
C LYS A 106 -15.74 13.42 33.11
N PHE A 107 -14.73 12.68 32.68
CA PHE A 107 -13.44 12.60 33.37
C PHE A 107 -12.54 13.78 32.99
N ARG A 108 -11.74 14.25 33.97
CA ARG A 108 -10.84 15.36 33.81
C ARG A 108 -9.55 15.12 34.59
N ARG A 109 -8.43 15.40 33.95
CA ARG A 109 -7.07 15.30 34.45
C ARG A 109 -6.62 13.89 34.77
N ASN A 110 -5.46 13.50 34.27
CA ASN A 110 -4.85 12.18 34.47
C ASN A 110 -5.83 11.02 34.18
N VAL A 111 -6.58 11.16 33.07
CA VAL A 111 -7.61 10.15 32.73
C VAL A 111 -6.96 8.93 32.11
N ARG A 112 -7.33 7.77 32.62
CA ARG A 112 -6.98 6.46 32.05
C ARG A 112 -8.27 5.65 31.90
N LEU A 113 -8.50 5.09 30.71
CA LEU A 113 -9.59 4.17 30.42
C LEU A 113 -9.01 2.85 29.95
N LEU A 114 -9.37 1.76 30.57
CA LEU A 114 -9.02 0.39 30.18
C LEU A 114 -10.26 -0.30 29.63
N HIS A 115 -10.14 -0.87 28.41
CA HIS A 115 -11.18 -1.68 27.81
C HIS A 115 -10.53 -2.75 26.91
N ASP A 116 -10.88 -4.02 27.11
CA ASP A 116 -10.43 -5.18 26.31
C ASP A 116 -8.93 -5.19 26.00
N GLY A 117 -8.08 -4.85 26.99
CA GLY A 117 -6.62 -4.85 26.88
C GLY A 117 -6.02 -3.59 26.23
N ALA A 118 -6.83 -2.67 25.73
CA ALA A 118 -6.38 -1.36 25.27
C ALA A 118 -6.51 -0.31 26.38
N THR A 119 -5.52 0.56 26.50
CA THR A 119 -5.50 1.67 27.45
C THR A 119 -5.51 3.00 26.72
N LEU A 120 -6.53 3.83 26.97
CA LEU A 120 -6.57 5.25 26.58
C LEU A 120 -6.05 6.10 27.72
N THR A 121 -5.13 7.02 27.46
CA THR A 121 -4.70 8.12 28.34
C THR A 121 -5.01 9.46 27.73
N THR A 122 -5.60 10.38 28.51
CA THR A 122 -5.97 11.75 28.07
C THR A 122 -6.21 12.61 29.30
N ASP A 123 -6.38 13.93 29.11
CA ASP A 123 -6.84 14.82 30.19
C ASP A 123 -8.35 15.08 30.15
N TYR A 124 -9.02 14.82 29.02
CA TYR A 124 -10.44 15.14 28.80
C TYR A 124 -11.16 13.99 28.12
N LEU A 125 -11.86 13.16 28.90
CA LEU A 125 -12.71 12.07 28.39
C LEU A 125 -14.18 12.32 28.76
N ASN A 126 -15.04 12.18 27.80
CA ASN A 126 -16.48 12.06 28.03
C ASN A 126 -16.95 10.67 27.62
N TYR A 127 -17.75 10.03 28.46
CA TYR A 127 -18.37 8.74 28.18
C TYR A 127 -19.89 8.86 28.33
N ASP A 128 -20.60 8.81 27.22
CA ASP A 128 -22.06 8.77 27.13
C ASP A 128 -22.51 7.31 27.23
N ARG A 129 -22.80 6.84 28.44
CA ARG A 129 -23.23 5.46 28.73
C ARG A 129 -24.60 5.14 28.12
N ALA A 130 -25.43 6.13 27.82
CA ALA A 130 -26.74 5.91 27.21
C ALA A 130 -26.64 5.56 25.72
N LYS A 131 -25.60 6.07 25.05
CA LYS A 131 -25.30 5.80 23.65
C LYS A 131 -24.14 4.84 23.47
N ASP A 132 -23.44 4.52 24.56
CA ASP A 132 -22.21 3.74 24.56
C ASP A 132 -21.14 4.35 23.65
N ILE A 133 -20.81 5.62 23.89
CA ILE A 133 -19.81 6.39 23.12
C ILE A 133 -18.83 7.04 24.07
N ALA A 134 -17.55 6.72 23.94
CA ALA A 134 -16.45 7.42 24.59
C ALA A 134 -15.74 8.35 23.60
N TYR A 135 -15.42 9.58 24.02
CA TYR A 135 -14.68 10.53 23.17
C TYR A 135 -13.79 11.48 23.98
N TYR A 136 -12.64 11.79 23.39
CA TYR A 136 -11.69 12.81 23.87
C TYR A 136 -11.44 13.88 22.81
N PHE A 137 -10.92 15.08 23.19
CA PHE A 137 -10.84 16.22 22.28
C PHE A 137 -9.67 17.19 22.52
N GLU A 138 -8.75 16.90 23.42
CA GLU A 138 -7.55 17.72 23.67
C GLU A 138 -6.26 16.88 23.71
N GLY A 139 -6.21 15.89 22.82
CA GLY A 139 -5.12 14.93 22.78
C GLY A 139 -5.41 13.66 23.56
N GLY A 140 -4.98 12.54 23.01
CA GLY A 140 -5.08 11.25 23.65
C GLY A 140 -4.10 10.26 23.04
N MET A 141 -3.72 9.29 23.85
CA MET A 141 -2.87 8.17 23.45
C MET A 141 -3.57 6.87 23.80
N ILE A 142 -3.65 5.98 22.82
CA ILE A 142 -4.18 4.64 22.98
C ILE A 142 -3.04 3.66 22.78
N GLU A 143 -2.90 2.75 23.73
CA GLU A 143 -1.89 1.69 23.69
C GLU A 143 -2.56 0.34 23.86
N ASP A 144 -2.21 -0.59 23.00
CA ASP A 144 -2.50 -2.02 23.17
C ASP A 144 -1.18 -2.82 23.27
N SER A 145 -1.21 -4.14 23.07
CA SER A 145 -0.04 -5.00 23.22
C SER A 145 1.09 -4.71 22.21
N ILE A 146 0.79 -4.08 21.07
CA ILE A 146 1.73 -3.89 19.96
C ILE A 146 1.66 -2.49 19.33
N ASN A 147 0.56 -1.75 19.52
CA ASN A 147 0.31 -0.47 18.86
C ASN A 147 0.29 0.68 19.86
N THR A 148 0.79 1.82 19.42
CA THR A 148 0.58 3.12 20.09
C THR A 148 -0.03 4.09 19.09
N LEU A 149 -1.23 4.60 19.37
CA LEU A 149 -1.92 5.58 18.55
C LEU A 149 -2.05 6.90 19.32
N THR A 150 -1.69 8.01 18.68
CA THR A 150 -1.90 9.36 19.21
C THR A 150 -2.75 10.18 18.24
N SER A 151 -3.63 11.05 18.78
CA SER A 151 -4.41 12.00 17.98
C SER A 151 -4.94 13.15 18.85
N LEU A 152 -5.38 14.24 18.23
CA LEU A 152 -6.00 15.36 18.97
C LEU A 152 -7.41 15.03 19.44
N ARG A 153 -8.15 14.20 18.67
CA ARG A 153 -9.52 13.79 18.98
C ARG A 153 -9.70 12.32 18.67
N GLY A 154 -10.45 11.63 19.50
CA GLY A 154 -10.83 10.26 19.25
C GLY A 154 -12.24 9.99 19.76
N GLN A 155 -12.95 9.12 19.06
CA GLN A 155 -14.24 8.60 19.45
C GLN A 155 -14.23 7.09 19.29
N TYR A 156 -14.72 6.38 20.28
CA TYR A 156 -14.93 4.93 20.24
C TYR A 156 -16.38 4.60 20.53
N THR A 157 -16.94 3.73 19.73
CA THR A 157 -18.31 3.26 19.83
C THR A 157 -18.31 1.74 19.96
N PRO A 158 -18.33 1.19 21.19
CA PRO A 158 -18.28 -0.25 21.46
C PRO A 158 -19.36 -1.04 20.74
N TYR A 159 -20.56 -0.48 20.61
CA TYR A 159 -21.69 -1.15 19.97
C TYR A 159 -21.41 -1.68 18.54
N ASN A 160 -20.57 -1.02 17.79
CA ASN A 160 -20.20 -1.41 16.42
C ASN A 160 -18.70 -1.55 16.21
N ASP A 161 -17.92 -1.57 17.29
CA ASP A 161 -16.46 -1.70 17.30
C ASP A 161 -15.73 -0.64 16.45
N GLN A 162 -16.34 0.55 16.27
CA GLN A 162 -15.80 1.64 15.46
C GLN A 162 -15.04 2.65 16.31
N ALA A 163 -13.80 2.90 15.94
CA ALA A 163 -13.01 4.01 16.44
C ALA A 163 -12.73 5.01 15.32
N VAL A 164 -12.85 6.30 15.61
CA VAL A 164 -12.53 7.39 14.68
C VAL A 164 -11.55 8.34 15.36
N PHE A 165 -10.40 8.55 14.75
CA PHE A 165 -9.34 9.43 15.23
C PHE A 165 -9.15 10.59 14.26
N SER A 166 -8.96 11.80 14.77
CA SER A 166 -8.75 12.96 13.93
C SER A 166 -7.82 13.99 14.55
N GLY A 167 -7.12 14.72 13.67
CA GLY A 167 -6.09 15.69 14.00
C GLY A 167 -4.78 15.05 14.42
N GLU A 168 -3.78 15.18 13.57
CA GLU A 168 -2.41 14.70 13.80
C GLU A 168 -2.35 13.20 14.21
N VAL A 169 -3.15 12.38 13.54
CA VAL A 169 -3.18 10.95 13.84
C VAL A 169 -1.82 10.32 13.52
N ARG A 170 -1.24 9.65 14.50
CA ARG A 170 -0.01 8.89 14.37
C ARG A 170 -0.16 7.54 15.04
N LEU A 171 -0.10 6.47 14.24
CA LEU A 171 -0.09 5.08 14.69
C LEU A 171 1.33 4.52 14.54
N VAL A 172 1.86 3.99 15.61
CA VAL A 172 3.17 3.32 15.67
C VAL A 172 2.94 1.85 15.92
N HIS A 173 3.38 1.03 14.98
CA HIS A 173 3.48 -0.41 15.07
C HIS A 173 4.96 -0.80 14.96
N PRO A 174 5.46 -1.95 15.46
CA PRO A 174 6.85 -2.36 15.31
C PRO A 174 7.37 -2.32 13.86
N ASN A 175 6.53 -2.65 12.89
CA ASN A 175 6.93 -2.74 11.48
C ASN A 175 6.59 -1.48 10.66
N PHE A 176 5.71 -0.59 11.15
CA PHE A 176 5.33 0.60 10.38
C PHE A 176 4.92 1.79 11.25
N ILE A 177 4.99 2.96 10.66
CA ILE A 177 4.44 4.21 11.19
C ILE A 177 3.43 4.75 10.20
N LEU A 178 2.19 4.96 10.64
CA LEU A 178 1.13 5.61 9.87
C LEU A 178 0.90 7.02 10.40
N THR A 179 0.82 8.00 9.49
CA THR A 179 0.44 9.39 9.79
C THR A 179 -0.71 9.80 8.88
N SER A 180 -1.74 10.44 9.48
CA SER A 180 -2.96 10.83 8.77
C SER A 180 -3.62 12.01 9.48
N ASP A 181 -4.52 12.72 8.80
CA ASP A 181 -5.43 13.66 9.47
C ASP A 181 -6.57 12.92 10.16
N THR A 182 -7.14 11.93 9.50
CA THR A 182 -8.27 11.15 10.02
C THR A 182 -8.11 9.67 9.69
N LEU A 183 -8.30 8.81 10.69
CA LEU A 183 -8.26 7.36 10.60
C LEU A 183 -9.51 6.76 11.21
N CYS A 184 -10.18 5.84 10.50
CA CYS A 184 -11.23 5.01 11.06
C CYS A 184 -10.68 3.60 11.28
N TYR A 185 -11.00 3.00 12.42
CA TYR A 185 -10.54 1.65 12.76
C TYR A 185 -11.70 0.81 13.31
N ASN A 186 -11.83 -0.40 12.82
CA ASN A 186 -12.76 -1.36 13.38
C ASN A 186 -11.99 -2.39 14.22
N THR A 187 -12.25 -2.43 15.52
CA THR A 187 -11.52 -3.26 16.48
C THR A 187 -11.86 -4.75 16.37
N ALA A 188 -13.04 -5.10 15.84
CA ALA A 188 -13.47 -6.49 15.68
C ALA A 188 -12.94 -7.12 14.38
N THR A 189 -12.83 -6.33 13.30
CA THR A 189 -12.33 -6.81 11.99
C THR A 189 -10.86 -6.49 11.76
N HIS A 190 -10.23 -5.75 12.66
CA HIS A 190 -8.85 -5.26 12.57
C HIS A 190 -8.56 -4.45 11.30
N GLN A 191 -9.60 -3.75 10.77
CA GLN A 191 -9.49 -2.97 9.55
C GLN A 191 -9.31 -1.48 9.85
N ALA A 192 -8.27 -0.89 9.29
CA ALA A 192 -8.01 0.55 9.26
C ALA A 192 -8.45 1.13 7.92
N ASP A 193 -9.43 2.04 7.92
CA ASP A 193 -9.89 2.72 6.73
C ASP A 193 -9.19 4.08 6.58
N LEU A 194 -8.52 4.26 5.45
CA LEU A 194 -7.86 5.50 5.07
C LEU A 194 -8.89 6.42 4.42
N VAL A 195 -9.27 7.49 5.11
CA VAL A 195 -10.33 8.42 4.68
C VAL A 195 -9.81 9.83 4.41
N SER A 196 -8.52 10.06 4.61
CA SER A 196 -7.80 11.30 4.37
C SER A 196 -6.40 11.02 3.85
N PRO A 197 -5.64 12.02 3.37
CA PRO A 197 -4.25 11.84 2.98
C PRO A 197 -3.44 11.17 4.09
N THR A 198 -2.94 9.99 3.80
CA THR A 198 -2.23 9.11 4.72
C THR A 198 -0.88 8.73 4.16
N ARG A 199 0.13 8.78 5.02
CA ARG A 199 1.47 8.30 4.75
C ARG A 199 1.78 7.14 5.70
N VAL A 200 2.16 5.99 5.13
CA VAL A 200 2.65 4.84 5.88
C VAL A 200 4.11 4.61 5.51
N VAL A 201 4.96 4.47 6.51
CA VAL A 201 6.38 4.06 6.34
C VAL A 201 6.52 2.69 6.95
N TYR A 202 6.81 1.71 6.14
CA TYR A 202 6.97 0.32 6.52
C TYR A 202 8.46 -0.06 6.53
N GLU A 203 8.97 -0.56 7.66
CA GLU A 203 10.35 -1.02 7.89
C GLU A 203 11.43 -0.03 7.41
N GLU A 204 11.12 1.28 7.37
CA GLU A 204 11.95 2.36 6.82
C GLU A 204 12.28 2.22 5.32
N GLU A 205 11.83 1.16 4.66
CA GLU A 205 12.14 0.84 3.26
C GLU A 205 11.01 1.23 2.30
N THR A 206 9.75 1.04 2.70
CA THR A 206 8.61 1.31 1.83
C THR A 206 7.76 2.45 2.35
N THR A 207 7.52 3.47 1.52
CA THR A 207 6.57 4.55 1.81
C THR A 207 5.32 4.39 0.94
N ILE A 208 4.15 4.36 1.59
CA ILE A 208 2.85 4.34 0.93
C ILE A 208 2.19 5.70 1.11
N LEU A 209 1.71 6.29 0.01
CA LEU A 209 0.95 7.53 -0.02
C LEU A 209 -0.44 7.23 -0.59
N SER A 210 -1.49 7.40 0.21
CA SER A 210 -2.86 7.13 -0.20
C SER A 210 -3.82 8.13 0.44
N SER A 211 -4.86 8.51 -0.27
CA SER A 211 -5.95 9.34 0.28
C SER A 211 -7.21 8.55 0.57
N LYS A 212 -7.26 7.30 0.12
CA LYS A 212 -8.41 6.41 0.31
C LYS A 212 -7.98 4.96 0.17
N GLY A 213 -8.53 4.11 1.01
CA GLY A 213 -8.23 2.68 0.99
C GLY A 213 -8.50 2.04 2.33
N TRP A 214 -7.98 0.84 2.52
CA TRP A 214 -8.01 0.16 3.80
C TRP A 214 -6.81 -0.79 3.94
N TYR A 215 -6.44 -1.05 5.17
CA TYR A 215 -5.43 -2.01 5.59
C TYR A 215 -5.98 -2.86 6.72
N ASN A 216 -5.81 -4.16 6.64
CA ASN A 216 -6.16 -5.08 7.72
C ASN A 216 -4.88 -5.46 8.49
N THR A 217 -4.86 -5.15 9.79
CA THR A 217 -3.65 -5.31 10.63
C THR A 217 -3.38 -6.76 11.04
N GLU A 218 -4.35 -7.67 10.89
CA GLU A 218 -4.21 -9.08 11.20
C GLU A 218 -3.80 -9.91 9.98
N THR A 219 -4.48 -9.68 8.84
CA THR A 219 -4.22 -10.43 7.60
C THR A 219 -3.16 -9.81 6.72
N GLU A 220 -2.71 -8.60 7.03
CA GLU A 220 -1.77 -7.79 6.24
C GLU A 220 -2.19 -7.56 4.78
N TYR A 221 -3.51 -7.66 4.51
CA TYR A 221 -4.09 -7.25 3.23
C TYR A 221 -4.30 -5.74 3.18
N SER A 222 -4.07 -5.17 2.01
CA SER A 222 -4.40 -3.77 1.76
C SER A 222 -5.06 -3.55 0.40
N MET A 223 -5.88 -2.51 0.33
CA MET A 223 -6.41 -1.98 -0.92
C MET A 223 -6.30 -0.46 -0.87
N LEU A 224 -5.51 0.09 -1.78
CA LEU A 224 -5.30 1.52 -1.92
C LEU A 224 -6.05 2.01 -3.16
N LEU A 225 -6.72 3.15 -3.03
CA LEU A 225 -7.59 3.73 -4.04
C LEU A 225 -7.14 5.16 -4.39
N ASN A 226 -7.76 5.77 -5.41
CA ASN A 226 -7.53 7.16 -5.79
C ASN A 226 -6.08 7.46 -6.20
N ARG A 227 -5.51 6.64 -7.08
CA ARG A 227 -4.18 6.80 -7.63
C ARG A 227 -3.11 6.90 -6.54
N SER A 228 -3.11 5.91 -5.67
CA SER A 228 -2.11 5.78 -4.61
C SER A 228 -0.73 5.48 -5.18
N GLN A 229 0.29 5.76 -4.36
CA GLN A 229 1.68 5.55 -4.71
C GLN A 229 2.37 4.71 -3.63
N VAL A 230 3.15 3.72 -4.07
CA VAL A 230 4.05 2.93 -3.23
C VAL A 230 5.46 3.21 -3.71
N VAL A 231 6.33 3.67 -2.80
CA VAL A 231 7.72 4.03 -3.09
C VAL A 231 8.63 3.18 -2.21
N HIS A 232 9.51 2.42 -2.82
CA HIS A 232 10.52 1.63 -2.13
C HIS A 232 11.88 2.36 -2.11
N SER A 233 12.69 2.09 -1.10
CA SER A 233 13.99 2.78 -0.87
C SER A 233 15.03 2.50 -1.95
N ASP A 234 14.91 1.40 -2.70
CA ASP A 234 15.75 1.06 -3.85
C ASP A 234 15.45 1.88 -5.13
N GLY A 235 14.45 2.76 -5.06
CA GLY A 235 14.04 3.62 -6.16
C GLY A 235 12.88 3.08 -7.00
N MET A 236 12.28 1.95 -6.60
CA MET A 236 11.05 1.48 -7.21
C MET A 236 9.85 2.31 -6.77
N THR A 237 9.01 2.68 -7.72
CA THR A 237 7.76 3.40 -7.47
C THR A 237 6.62 2.74 -8.24
N LEU A 238 5.55 2.38 -7.55
CA LEU A 238 4.33 1.85 -8.15
C LEU A 238 3.18 2.83 -7.96
N THR A 239 2.48 3.15 -9.04
CA THR A 239 1.28 4.02 -9.04
C THR A 239 0.15 3.35 -9.79
N GLY A 240 -1.09 3.50 -9.30
CA GLY A 240 -2.28 2.96 -9.96
C GLY A 240 -3.56 3.48 -9.32
N ASP A 241 -4.68 3.40 -10.05
CA ASP A 241 -5.99 3.85 -9.56
C ASP A 241 -6.49 2.98 -8.41
N THR A 242 -6.17 1.68 -8.47
CA THR A 242 -6.39 0.70 -7.39
C THR A 242 -5.17 -0.19 -7.27
N ILE A 243 -4.57 -0.24 -6.08
CA ILE A 243 -3.47 -1.15 -5.75
C ILE A 243 -3.97 -2.08 -4.65
N TYR A 244 -3.92 -3.37 -4.91
CA TYR A 244 -4.18 -4.44 -3.94
C TYR A 244 -2.85 -5.12 -3.60
N TYR A 245 -2.61 -5.38 -2.33
CA TYR A 245 -1.40 -6.02 -1.88
C TYR A 245 -1.67 -6.99 -0.73
N ASP A 246 -1.13 -8.18 -0.86
CA ASP A 246 -1.09 -9.25 0.12
C ASP A 246 0.36 -9.43 0.57
N LYS A 247 0.70 -8.89 1.72
CA LYS A 247 2.06 -8.91 2.27
C LYS A 247 2.54 -10.34 2.56
N LEU A 248 1.67 -11.18 3.12
CA LEU A 248 2.05 -12.55 3.50
C LEU A 248 2.34 -13.43 2.28
N ALA A 249 1.63 -13.22 1.19
CA ALA A 249 1.86 -13.93 -0.07
C ALA A 249 2.95 -13.28 -0.94
N GLY A 250 3.37 -12.04 -0.65
CA GLY A 250 4.24 -11.26 -1.52
C GLY A 250 3.60 -11.03 -2.88
N TYR A 251 2.28 -10.76 -2.91
CA TYR A 251 1.50 -10.63 -4.15
C TYR A 251 0.87 -9.26 -4.25
N GLY A 252 1.12 -8.59 -5.36
CA GLY A 252 0.54 -7.29 -5.68
C GLY A 252 -0.27 -7.32 -6.98
N ARG A 253 -1.35 -6.53 -7.03
CA ARG A 253 -2.17 -6.33 -8.23
C ARG A 253 -2.56 -4.87 -8.37
N VAL A 254 -2.41 -4.33 -9.57
CA VAL A 254 -2.77 -2.96 -9.90
C VAL A 254 -3.85 -2.95 -10.99
N ARG A 255 -4.78 -2.02 -10.88
CA ARG A 255 -5.82 -1.77 -11.89
C ARG A 255 -5.97 -0.27 -12.11
N GLY A 256 -6.07 0.13 -13.36
CA GLY A 256 -6.23 1.50 -13.82
C GLY A 256 -4.92 2.28 -13.80
N ASN A 257 -4.48 2.71 -14.99
CA ASN A 257 -3.34 3.62 -15.18
C ASN A 257 -2.09 3.22 -14.38
N MET A 258 -1.74 1.93 -14.46
CA MET A 258 -0.54 1.40 -13.81
C MET A 258 0.71 2.06 -14.38
N GLN A 259 1.59 2.49 -13.48
CA GLN A 259 2.95 2.91 -13.78
C GLN A 259 3.88 2.34 -12.72
N SER A 260 4.86 1.55 -13.14
CA SER A 260 5.95 1.07 -12.28
C SER A 260 7.25 1.68 -12.79
N VAL A 261 7.95 2.43 -11.95
CA VAL A 261 9.25 3.03 -12.26
C VAL A 261 10.31 2.30 -11.44
N ASP A 262 11.30 1.78 -12.10
CA ASP A 262 12.52 1.22 -11.49
C ASP A 262 13.67 2.17 -11.82
N SER A 263 14.03 3.03 -10.86
CA SER A 263 15.07 4.04 -11.05
C SER A 263 16.47 3.43 -11.04
N SER A 264 16.66 2.26 -10.42
CA SER A 264 17.94 1.58 -10.33
C SER A 264 18.31 0.91 -11.66
N ASN A 265 17.32 0.29 -12.31
CA ASN A 265 17.49 -0.34 -13.62
C ASN A 265 17.13 0.59 -14.79
N HIS A 266 16.68 1.82 -14.50
CA HIS A 266 16.29 2.83 -15.49
C HIS A 266 15.17 2.36 -16.43
N VAL A 267 14.16 1.68 -15.88
CA VAL A 267 13.03 1.14 -16.64
C VAL A 267 11.71 1.67 -16.08
N THR A 268 10.79 1.97 -16.98
CA THR A 268 9.40 2.31 -16.62
C THR A 268 8.45 1.37 -17.35
N LEU A 269 7.54 0.75 -16.62
CA LEU A 269 6.52 -0.14 -17.15
C LEU A 269 5.14 0.51 -16.96
N TYR A 270 4.41 0.67 -18.05
CA TYR A 270 3.02 1.14 -18.09
C TYR A 270 2.07 0.01 -18.47
N GLY A 271 0.82 0.11 -18.02
CA GLY A 271 -0.26 -0.78 -18.41
C GLY A 271 -1.59 -0.34 -17.79
N HIS A 272 -2.69 -0.95 -18.20
CA HIS A 272 -3.97 -0.72 -17.54
C HIS A 272 -4.17 -1.66 -16.35
N ARG A 273 -3.57 -2.85 -16.40
CA ARG A 273 -3.54 -3.83 -15.31
C ARG A 273 -2.15 -4.42 -15.17
N GLY A 274 -1.79 -4.81 -13.95
CA GLY A 274 -0.57 -5.55 -13.67
C GLY A 274 -0.67 -6.38 -12.40
N GLU A 275 0.18 -7.37 -12.34
CA GLU A 275 0.38 -8.22 -11.17
C GLU A 275 1.87 -8.46 -10.94
N MET A 276 2.25 -8.63 -9.68
CA MET A 276 3.63 -8.88 -9.28
C MET A 276 3.70 -9.94 -8.19
N TRP A 277 4.79 -10.69 -8.19
CA TRP A 277 5.12 -11.71 -7.20
C TRP A 277 6.56 -11.50 -6.70
N GLU A 278 6.71 -11.05 -5.46
CA GLU A 278 8.01 -10.81 -4.82
C GLU A 278 8.84 -12.10 -4.74
N ASN A 279 8.22 -13.21 -4.35
CA ASN A 279 8.91 -14.50 -4.18
C ASN A 279 9.64 -15.00 -5.44
N THR A 280 9.22 -14.57 -6.62
CA THR A 280 9.79 -14.99 -7.91
C THR A 280 10.41 -13.80 -8.65
N ASP A 281 10.42 -12.62 -8.04
CA ASP A 281 10.89 -11.37 -8.60
C ASP A 281 10.39 -11.19 -10.05
N SER A 282 9.06 -11.33 -10.19
CA SER A 282 8.41 -11.34 -11.49
C SER A 282 7.10 -10.56 -11.47
N GLY A 283 6.70 -10.09 -12.64
CA GLY A 283 5.43 -9.40 -12.81
C GLY A 283 5.02 -9.28 -14.26
N TYR A 284 3.79 -8.86 -14.49
CA TYR A 284 3.34 -8.52 -15.83
C TYR A 284 2.50 -7.24 -15.84
N ALA A 285 2.49 -6.59 -16.98
CA ALA A 285 1.55 -5.54 -17.31
C ALA A 285 0.76 -5.95 -18.56
N THR A 286 -0.51 -5.62 -18.63
CA THR A 286 -1.39 -5.96 -19.75
C THR A 286 -2.36 -4.83 -20.08
N ASP A 287 -3.10 -4.99 -21.17
CA ASP A 287 -3.98 -3.97 -21.75
C ASP A 287 -3.17 -2.75 -22.23
N SER A 288 -2.48 -2.93 -23.35
CA SER A 288 -1.57 -1.94 -23.96
C SER A 288 -0.36 -1.65 -23.09
N ALA A 289 0.36 -2.70 -22.71
CA ALA A 289 1.57 -2.56 -21.92
C ALA A 289 2.69 -1.89 -22.72
N LEU A 290 3.43 -0.99 -22.06
CA LEU A 290 4.57 -0.27 -22.64
C LEU A 290 5.72 -0.29 -21.62
N LEU A 291 6.86 -0.84 -22.04
CA LEU A 291 8.12 -0.72 -21.32
C LEU A 291 8.97 0.36 -21.97
N VAL A 292 9.53 1.23 -21.15
CA VAL A 292 10.48 2.26 -21.56
C VAL A 292 11.77 2.03 -20.82
N ASP A 293 12.82 1.67 -21.53
CA ASP A 293 14.21 1.62 -21.02
C ASP A 293 14.88 2.95 -21.33
N TRP A 294 15.32 3.65 -20.28
CA TRP A 294 15.97 4.95 -20.33
C TRP A 294 17.37 4.89 -19.69
N SER A 295 18.00 3.70 -19.69
CA SER A 295 19.36 3.47 -19.19
C SER A 295 20.41 4.24 -20.01
N ASP A 296 20.17 4.43 -21.29
CA ASP A 296 20.92 5.37 -22.13
C ASP A 296 20.16 6.70 -22.23
N SER A 297 20.78 7.79 -21.76
CA SER A 297 20.18 9.13 -21.81
C SER A 297 19.99 9.69 -23.22
N THR A 298 20.66 9.09 -24.20
CA THR A 298 20.66 9.51 -25.61
C THR A 298 19.75 8.65 -26.47
N MET A 299 19.49 7.38 -26.08
CA MET A 299 18.80 6.41 -26.91
C MET A 299 17.80 5.57 -26.09
N TYR A 300 16.55 6.01 -26.02
CA TYR A 300 15.52 5.27 -25.30
C TYR A 300 15.00 4.09 -26.12
N THR A 301 14.74 2.97 -25.43
CA THR A 301 14.08 1.80 -26.02
C THR A 301 12.64 1.72 -25.54
N TYR A 302 11.71 1.62 -26.48
CA TYR A 302 10.29 1.45 -26.22
C TYR A 302 9.83 0.07 -26.67
N VAL A 303 9.21 -0.70 -25.80
CA VAL A 303 8.63 -2.01 -26.15
C VAL A 303 7.14 -1.98 -25.79
N HIS A 304 6.30 -2.02 -26.80
CA HIS A 304 4.86 -2.12 -26.66
C HIS A 304 4.39 -3.54 -26.99
N ALA A 305 3.41 -4.06 -26.22
CA ALA A 305 2.72 -5.32 -26.49
C ALA A 305 1.34 -5.32 -25.81
N ASP A 306 0.49 -6.30 -26.14
CA ASP A 306 -0.75 -6.51 -25.40
C ASP A 306 -0.43 -6.88 -23.95
N THR A 307 0.60 -7.72 -23.73
CA THR A 307 1.09 -8.13 -22.42
C THR A 307 2.63 -8.17 -22.39
N LEU A 308 3.21 -7.55 -21.36
CA LEU A 308 4.64 -7.61 -21.06
C LEU A 308 4.83 -8.33 -19.73
N PHE A 309 5.63 -9.37 -19.73
CA PHE A 309 6.05 -10.13 -18.56
C PHE A 309 7.54 -9.89 -18.31
N THR A 310 7.90 -9.60 -17.06
CA THR A 310 9.27 -9.40 -16.62
C THR A 310 9.61 -10.37 -15.49
N ARG A 311 10.86 -10.81 -15.43
CA ARG A 311 11.38 -11.64 -14.35
C ARG A 311 12.86 -11.42 -14.17
N GLN A 312 13.30 -11.24 -12.90
CA GLN A 312 14.70 -11.30 -12.53
C GLN A 312 15.10 -12.75 -12.26
N LEU A 313 16.20 -13.19 -12.83
CA LEU A 313 16.73 -14.55 -12.64
C LEU A 313 18.11 -14.46 -11.98
N PRO A 314 18.37 -15.26 -10.93
CA PRO A 314 19.67 -15.28 -10.28
C PRO A 314 20.72 -15.84 -11.24
N HIS A 315 21.90 -15.27 -11.21
CA HIS A 315 23.03 -15.70 -11.98
C HIS A 315 24.31 -15.56 -11.15
N ARG A 316 25.25 -16.44 -11.39
CA ARG A 316 26.53 -16.42 -10.71
C ARG A 316 27.65 -16.28 -11.73
N ILE A 317 28.46 -15.24 -11.57
CA ILE A 317 29.59 -14.96 -12.44
C ILE A 317 30.89 -15.14 -11.70
N SER A 318 31.93 -15.54 -12.41
CA SER A 318 33.31 -15.53 -11.91
C SER A 318 33.98 -14.23 -12.29
N VAL A 319 34.52 -13.52 -11.31
CA VAL A 319 35.26 -12.28 -11.49
C VAL A 319 36.71 -12.51 -11.08
N LEU A 320 37.64 -12.11 -11.94
CA LEU A 320 39.06 -12.12 -11.61
C LEU A 320 39.39 -10.88 -10.77
N VAL A 321 39.75 -11.12 -9.51
CA VAL A 321 40.16 -10.06 -8.59
C VAL A 321 41.68 -9.98 -8.57
N PRO A 322 42.30 -8.84 -8.94
CA PRO A 322 43.75 -8.65 -8.82
C PRO A 322 44.19 -8.86 -7.38
N GLN A 323 45.23 -9.61 -7.17
CA GLN A 323 45.88 -9.71 -5.86
C GLN A 323 46.92 -8.60 -5.71
N ASP A 324 47.10 -8.12 -4.48
CA ASP A 324 48.10 -7.12 -4.17
C ASP A 324 49.50 -7.69 -4.49
N SER A 325 50.34 -6.85 -5.12
CA SER A 325 51.73 -7.20 -5.39
C SER A 325 52.51 -7.34 -4.06
N ILE A 326 53.31 -8.38 -3.95
CA ILE A 326 54.10 -8.68 -2.75
C ILE A 326 55.57 -8.37 -3.06
N TRP A 327 56.23 -7.64 -2.16
CA TRP A 327 57.67 -7.38 -2.24
C TRP A 327 58.44 -8.47 -1.53
N VAL A 328 59.17 -9.30 -2.28
CA VAL A 328 59.98 -10.39 -1.72
C VAL A 328 61.38 -10.33 -2.33
N ASP A 329 62.41 -10.38 -1.50
CA ASP A 329 63.85 -10.43 -1.90
C ASP A 329 64.23 -9.39 -2.94
N SER A 330 63.84 -8.13 -2.76
CA SER A 330 64.11 -6.99 -3.66
C SER A 330 63.44 -7.08 -5.04
N THR A 331 62.38 -7.89 -5.17
CA THR A 331 61.59 -8.06 -6.41
C THR A 331 60.08 -7.99 -6.12
N TRP A 332 59.32 -7.29 -6.97
CA TRP A 332 57.88 -7.33 -6.94
C TRP A 332 57.35 -8.62 -7.55
N ILE A 333 56.59 -9.39 -6.78
CA ILE A 333 55.83 -10.54 -7.27
C ILE A 333 54.41 -10.08 -7.50
N TYR A 334 53.87 -10.31 -8.69
CA TYR A 334 52.48 -10.09 -9.05
C TYR A 334 51.79 -11.44 -9.08
N PRO A 335 51.04 -11.82 -8.02
CA PRO A 335 50.30 -13.07 -7.99
C PRO A 335 49.27 -13.10 -9.12
N ALA A 336 48.93 -14.31 -9.57
CA ALA A 336 47.81 -14.47 -10.51
C ALA A 336 46.50 -13.96 -9.86
N PRO A 337 45.62 -13.34 -10.64
CA PRO A 337 44.32 -12.93 -10.13
C PRO A 337 43.58 -14.10 -9.51
N ASP A 338 42.94 -13.88 -8.37
CA ASP A 338 42.07 -14.89 -7.76
C ASP A 338 40.67 -14.87 -8.41
N THR A 339 40.05 -16.02 -8.49
CA THR A 339 38.72 -16.15 -9.06
C THR A 339 37.68 -16.08 -7.92
N GLN A 340 36.93 -15.00 -7.85
CA GLN A 340 35.82 -14.85 -6.93
C GLN A 340 34.46 -15.06 -7.65
N TRP A 341 33.55 -15.74 -6.99
CA TRP A 341 32.21 -15.91 -7.50
C TRP A 341 31.30 -14.82 -6.91
N VAL A 342 30.66 -14.07 -7.79
CA VAL A 342 29.73 -12.99 -7.42
C VAL A 342 28.33 -13.40 -7.85
N ASP A 343 27.41 -13.37 -6.91
CA ASP A 343 26.00 -13.57 -7.22
C ASP A 343 25.44 -12.27 -7.81
N THR A 344 24.77 -12.39 -8.94
CA THR A 344 24.15 -11.30 -9.69
C THR A 344 22.80 -11.77 -10.21
N SER A 345 22.09 -10.92 -10.93
CA SER A 345 20.85 -11.29 -11.60
C SER A 345 20.82 -10.71 -13.01
N TYR A 346 19.94 -11.24 -13.84
CA TYR A 346 19.64 -10.71 -15.16
C TYR A 346 18.15 -10.70 -15.41
N MET A 347 17.69 -9.74 -16.18
CA MET A 347 16.29 -9.59 -16.53
C MET A 347 15.91 -10.44 -17.74
N GLN A 348 14.77 -11.09 -17.68
CA GLN A 348 14.03 -11.63 -18.82
C GLN A 348 12.80 -10.77 -19.09
N VAL A 349 12.57 -10.45 -20.36
CA VAL A 349 11.34 -9.79 -20.82
C VAL A 349 10.67 -10.67 -21.86
N ARG A 350 9.36 -10.91 -21.71
CA ARG A 350 8.52 -11.58 -22.70
C ARG A 350 7.38 -10.66 -23.09
N ALA A 351 7.28 -10.38 -24.36
CA ALA A 351 6.21 -9.59 -24.93
C ALA A 351 5.30 -10.49 -25.76
N PHE A 352 3.99 -10.44 -25.52
CA PHE A 352 3.00 -11.28 -26.17
C PHE A 352 1.98 -10.44 -26.88
N TYR A 353 1.82 -10.73 -28.15
CA TYR A 353 0.91 -10.20 -29.14
C TYR A 353 1.12 -8.71 -29.47
N ASN A 354 1.10 -8.43 -30.78
CA ASN A 354 1.21 -7.08 -31.31
C ASN A 354 2.46 -6.33 -30.84
N VAL A 355 3.60 -7.03 -30.78
CA VAL A 355 4.85 -6.46 -30.30
C VAL A 355 5.38 -5.42 -31.25
N ARG A 356 5.72 -4.25 -30.71
CA ARG A 356 6.41 -3.17 -31.40
C ARG A 356 7.56 -2.69 -30.53
N LEU A 357 8.76 -2.81 -31.05
CA LEU A 357 9.94 -2.22 -30.42
C LEU A 357 10.38 -1.01 -31.26
N TYR A 358 10.68 0.07 -30.57
CA TYR A 358 11.27 1.26 -31.17
C TYR A 358 12.51 1.66 -30.40
N ARG A 359 13.61 1.75 -31.09
CA ARG A 359 14.85 2.39 -30.70
C ARG A 359 15.39 3.11 -31.95
N GLU A 360 16.19 4.16 -31.79
CA GLU A 360 16.62 4.98 -32.92
C GLU A 360 17.34 4.17 -34.02
N ASP A 361 18.19 3.22 -33.61
CA ASP A 361 18.98 2.37 -34.51
C ASP A 361 18.24 1.10 -34.97
N ILE A 362 17.12 0.73 -34.35
CA ILE A 362 16.32 -0.44 -34.73
C ILE A 362 14.84 -0.31 -34.38
N GLN A 363 14.00 -0.73 -35.31
CA GLN A 363 12.56 -0.83 -35.12
C GLN A 363 12.13 -2.26 -35.42
N VAL A 364 11.15 -2.76 -34.66
CA VAL A 364 10.70 -4.15 -34.79
C VAL A 364 9.17 -4.22 -34.72
N VAL A 365 8.59 -5.09 -35.54
CA VAL A 365 7.22 -5.56 -35.42
C VAL A 365 7.22 -7.07 -35.48
N CYS A 366 6.55 -7.75 -34.55
CA CYS A 366 6.37 -9.20 -34.53
C CYS A 366 5.15 -9.58 -33.69
N ASP A 367 4.78 -10.88 -33.71
CA ASP A 367 3.73 -11.35 -32.81
C ASP A 367 4.21 -11.42 -31.37
N SER A 368 5.36 -12.01 -31.14
CA SER A 368 5.91 -12.20 -29.78
C SER A 368 7.44 -12.02 -29.75
N MET A 369 7.93 -11.56 -28.58
CA MET A 369 9.36 -11.32 -28.35
C MET A 369 9.78 -11.91 -27.01
N HIS A 370 11.00 -12.47 -26.96
CA HIS A 370 11.63 -12.93 -25.73
C HIS A 370 13.06 -12.37 -25.63
N TYR A 371 13.26 -11.42 -24.73
CA TYR A 371 14.59 -10.89 -24.41
C TYR A 371 15.21 -11.63 -23.22
N ASN A 372 16.46 -12.01 -23.35
CA ASN A 372 17.27 -12.62 -22.30
C ASN A 372 18.50 -11.77 -22.02
N GLY A 373 18.50 -11.12 -20.86
CA GLY A 373 19.60 -10.21 -20.47
C GLY A 373 20.94 -10.91 -20.23
N LYS A 374 20.93 -12.23 -19.92
CA LYS A 374 22.18 -12.99 -19.76
C LYS A 374 23.00 -13.06 -21.05
N ASP A 375 22.32 -13.30 -22.15
CA ASP A 375 22.92 -13.48 -23.46
C ASP A 375 22.84 -12.21 -24.30
N SER A 376 22.22 -11.14 -23.76
CA SER A 376 21.92 -9.88 -24.44
C SER A 376 21.29 -10.10 -25.82
N MET A 377 20.25 -10.98 -25.85
CA MET A 377 19.65 -11.46 -27.08
C MET A 377 18.12 -11.32 -27.01
N ALA A 378 17.50 -10.86 -28.07
CA ALA A 378 16.06 -10.87 -28.28
C ALA A 378 15.67 -11.85 -29.39
N LEU A 379 14.78 -12.80 -29.09
CA LEU A 379 14.17 -13.72 -30.04
C LEU A 379 12.80 -13.17 -30.47
N LEU A 380 12.58 -13.01 -31.76
CA LEU A 380 11.35 -12.53 -32.38
C LEU A 380 10.69 -13.66 -33.16
N VAL A 381 9.38 -13.85 -32.95
CA VAL A 381 8.59 -14.89 -33.59
C VAL A 381 7.27 -14.32 -34.12
N GLY A 382 6.73 -14.99 -35.17
CA GLY A 382 5.48 -14.62 -35.81
C GLY A 382 5.68 -13.46 -36.78
N ASP A 383 6.20 -13.80 -37.94
CA ASP A 383 6.45 -12.89 -39.07
C ASP A 383 7.21 -11.60 -38.69
N PRO A 384 8.38 -11.73 -38.01
CA PRO A 384 9.13 -10.58 -37.55
C PRO A 384 9.66 -9.74 -38.72
N VAL A 385 9.55 -8.43 -38.58
CA VAL A 385 10.17 -7.46 -39.46
C VAL A 385 10.99 -6.48 -38.62
N CYS A 386 12.24 -6.30 -38.99
CA CYS A 386 13.16 -5.35 -38.38
C CYS A 386 13.57 -4.29 -39.40
N TRP A 387 13.64 -3.03 -38.98
CA TRP A 387 14.18 -1.93 -39.75
C TRP A 387 15.40 -1.37 -39.05
N ASN A 388 16.46 -1.10 -39.85
CA ASN A 388 17.65 -0.39 -39.42
C ASN A 388 17.95 0.61 -40.52
N GLU A 389 17.71 1.88 -40.28
CA GLU A 389 17.73 2.95 -41.28
C GLU A 389 16.94 2.60 -42.56
N ASP A 390 17.59 2.54 -43.73
CA ASP A 390 16.99 2.21 -45.03
C ASP A 390 16.88 0.69 -45.26
N ASN A 391 17.29 -0.13 -44.28
CA ASN A 391 17.28 -1.59 -44.40
C ASN A 391 16.09 -2.20 -43.69
N GLN A 392 15.44 -3.15 -44.36
CA GLN A 392 14.39 -3.99 -43.80
C GLN A 392 14.84 -5.46 -43.85
N VAL A 393 14.76 -6.15 -42.69
CA VAL A 393 15.03 -7.58 -42.58
C VAL A 393 13.77 -8.29 -42.09
N SER A 394 13.36 -9.36 -42.77
CA SER A 394 12.26 -10.25 -42.37
C SER A 394 12.66 -11.71 -42.50
N ALA A 395 12.08 -12.59 -41.68
CA ALA A 395 12.30 -14.04 -41.71
C ALA A 395 11.16 -14.74 -40.95
N ASP A 396 11.13 -16.09 -40.94
CA ASP A 396 10.20 -16.83 -40.08
C ASP A 396 10.49 -16.58 -38.58
N THR A 397 11.78 -16.40 -38.25
CA THR A 397 12.28 -16.08 -36.90
C THR A 397 13.52 -15.20 -37.03
N ILE A 398 13.63 -14.18 -36.16
CA ILE A 398 14.81 -13.32 -36.08
C ILE A 398 15.35 -13.32 -34.65
N THR A 399 16.67 -13.44 -34.49
CA THR A 399 17.34 -13.08 -33.23
C THR A 399 18.12 -11.78 -33.41
N ILE A 400 18.01 -10.88 -32.43
CA ILE A 400 18.77 -9.65 -32.35
C ILE A 400 19.81 -9.83 -31.25
N HIS A 401 21.05 -9.57 -31.55
CA HIS A 401 22.18 -9.66 -30.61
C HIS A 401 22.71 -8.26 -30.29
N PHE A 402 22.86 -7.99 -28.99
CA PHE A 402 23.41 -6.75 -28.49
C PHE A 402 24.76 -7.00 -27.86
N LYS A 403 25.68 -6.04 -28.02
CA LYS A 403 27.01 -6.03 -27.41
C LYS A 403 27.30 -4.65 -26.86
N ASN A 404 27.60 -4.57 -25.55
CA ASN A 404 27.75 -3.30 -24.84
C ASN A 404 26.59 -2.32 -25.04
N ASN A 405 25.36 -2.85 -25.04
CA ASN A 405 24.12 -2.11 -25.28
C ASN A 405 23.90 -1.58 -26.72
N GLU A 406 24.81 -1.88 -27.65
CA GLU A 406 24.70 -1.54 -29.07
C GLU A 406 24.22 -2.74 -29.88
N LEU A 407 23.56 -2.49 -31.01
CA LEU A 407 23.15 -3.53 -31.95
C LEU A 407 24.40 -4.13 -32.61
N ASP A 408 24.64 -5.42 -32.42
CA ASP A 408 25.80 -6.13 -32.98
C ASP A 408 25.44 -6.84 -34.29
N HIS A 409 24.40 -7.67 -34.29
CA HIS A 409 23.91 -8.31 -35.49
C HIS A 409 22.48 -8.83 -35.36
N LEU A 410 21.88 -9.03 -36.51
CA LEU A 410 20.60 -9.75 -36.65
C LEU A 410 20.87 -11.10 -37.31
N HIS A 411 20.21 -12.15 -36.82
CA HIS A 411 20.21 -13.46 -37.49
C HIS A 411 18.78 -13.84 -37.84
N GLY A 412 18.44 -13.83 -39.12
CA GLY A 412 17.17 -14.26 -39.67
C GLY A 412 17.24 -15.74 -40.08
N TRP A 413 16.27 -16.54 -39.65
CA TRP A 413 16.18 -17.95 -39.99
C TRP A 413 14.80 -18.32 -40.55
N GLY A 414 14.81 -19.05 -41.68
CA GLY A 414 13.65 -19.40 -42.48
C GLY A 414 13.16 -18.24 -43.33
N ASN A 415 13.19 -18.40 -44.67
CA ASN A 415 12.71 -17.41 -45.63
C ASN A 415 13.27 -15.98 -45.36
N ALA A 416 14.53 -15.87 -45.04
CA ALA A 416 15.14 -14.61 -44.70
C ALA A 416 15.27 -13.73 -45.90
N ILE A 417 14.77 -12.50 -45.78
CA ILE A 417 14.77 -11.47 -46.85
C ILE A 417 15.30 -10.17 -46.26
N MET A 418 16.23 -9.53 -46.96
CA MET A 418 16.64 -8.15 -46.68
C MET A 418 16.33 -7.29 -47.90
N SER A 419 15.81 -6.11 -47.65
CA SER A 419 15.59 -5.08 -48.66
C SER A 419 16.25 -3.77 -48.23
N LYS A 420 17.02 -3.12 -49.09
CA LYS A 420 17.59 -1.80 -48.86
C LYS A 420 17.04 -0.82 -49.88
N GLN A 421 16.54 0.31 -49.41
CA GLN A 421 16.07 1.37 -50.30
C GLN A 421 17.24 2.15 -50.89
N GLU A 422 17.34 2.20 -52.22
CA GLU A 422 18.40 2.93 -52.94
C GLU A 422 17.87 4.15 -53.69
N GLY A 423 16.55 4.20 -53.91
CA GLY A 423 15.83 5.29 -54.58
C GLY A 423 14.32 5.26 -54.29
N ASP A 424 13.52 6.15 -54.94
CA ASP A 424 12.08 6.27 -54.62
C ASP A 424 11.30 4.97 -54.83
N ASN A 425 11.71 4.11 -55.82
CA ASN A 425 11.08 2.82 -56.12
C ASN A 425 12.15 1.73 -56.41
N GLU A 426 13.36 1.92 -55.98
CA GLU A 426 14.46 1.02 -56.24
C GLU A 426 14.95 0.40 -54.93
N PHE A 427 14.97 -0.95 -54.89
CA PHE A 427 15.33 -1.71 -53.71
C PHE A 427 16.34 -2.79 -54.07
N ASP A 428 17.53 -2.73 -53.49
CA ASP A 428 18.44 -3.89 -53.44
C ASP A 428 17.83 -4.97 -52.54
N GLN A 429 17.79 -6.20 -53.01
CA GLN A 429 17.16 -7.30 -52.29
C GLN A 429 18.12 -8.50 -52.21
N MET A 430 18.14 -9.15 -51.08
CA MET A 430 18.82 -10.41 -50.79
C MET A 430 17.86 -11.37 -50.13
N ALA A 431 17.87 -12.64 -50.52
CA ALA A 431 17.02 -13.66 -49.93
C ALA A 431 17.80 -14.98 -49.77
N GLY A 432 17.45 -15.76 -48.73
CA GLY A 432 18.06 -17.04 -48.48
C GLY A 432 17.37 -17.81 -47.36
N LYS A 433 17.90 -18.98 -47.02
CA LYS A 433 17.37 -19.75 -45.92
C LYS A 433 17.75 -19.17 -44.57
N GLU A 434 18.98 -18.65 -44.45
CA GLU A 434 19.53 -17.98 -43.30
C GLU A 434 20.25 -16.70 -43.71
N MET A 435 20.23 -15.70 -42.83
CA MET A 435 20.85 -14.41 -43.08
C MET A 435 21.42 -13.82 -41.78
N TYR A 436 22.68 -13.41 -41.84
CA TYR A 436 23.30 -12.65 -40.78
C TYR A 436 23.60 -11.22 -41.28
N ALA A 437 23.02 -10.22 -40.63
CA ALA A 437 23.27 -8.80 -40.93
C ALA A 437 24.05 -8.18 -39.77
N TYR A 438 25.31 -7.89 -40.00
CA TYR A 438 26.23 -7.32 -39.01
C TYR A 438 26.21 -5.79 -39.04
N VAL A 439 26.13 -5.20 -37.86
CA VAL A 439 25.99 -3.76 -37.65
C VAL A 439 27.29 -3.19 -37.08
N ARG A 440 27.67 -2.02 -37.51
CA ARG A 440 28.79 -1.23 -36.98
C ARG A 440 28.45 0.26 -37.10
N ASP A 441 28.69 1.02 -36.02
CA ASP A 441 28.39 2.45 -35.97
C ASP A 441 26.94 2.81 -36.35
N GLY A 442 26.00 1.89 -36.07
CA GLY A 442 24.58 2.04 -36.37
C GLY A 442 24.13 1.45 -37.70
N ASP A 443 25.04 1.22 -38.66
CA ASP A 443 24.76 0.78 -40.04
C ASP A 443 25.05 -0.69 -40.27
N ILE A 444 24.24 -1.36 -41.10
CA ILE A 444 24.57 -2.71 -41.63
C ILE A 444 25.71 -2.60 -42.62
N TYR A 445 26.87 -3.17 -42.24
CA TYR A 445 28.09 -3.11 -43.07
C TYR A 445 28.41 -4.45 -43.77
N LEU A 446 27.82 -5.56 -43.32
CA LEU A 446 28.06 -6.89 -43.88
C LEU A 446 26.80 -7.72 -43.77
N VAL A 447 26.43 -8.38 -44.86
CA VAL A 447 25.33 -9.35 -44.89
C VAL A 447 25.89 -10.69 -45.42
N ASP A 448 25.70 -11.75 -44.66
CA ASP A 448 26.02 -13.14 -45.04
C ASP A 448 24.73 -13.92 -45.26
N VAL A 449 24.48 -14.39 -46.46
CA VAL A 449 23.28 -15.11 -46.84
C VAL A 449 23.60 -16.56 -47.16
N GLN A 450 22.95 -17.49 -46.50
CA GLN A 450 23.22 -18.90 -46.60
C GLN A 450 21.96 -19.69 -47.06
N GLY A 451 22.17 -20.65 -47.95
CA GLY A 451 21.14 -21.59 -48.44
C GLY A 451 20.22 -20.95 -49.46
N ASN A 452 20.42 -21.34 -50.73
CA ASN A 452 19.65 -20.81 -51.91
C ASN A 452 19.67 -19.27 -51.99
N ALA A 453 20.84 -18.70 -51.86
CA ALA A 453 20.99 -17.25 -51.90
C ALA A 453 20.61 -16.68 -53.27
N GLU A 454 19.71 -15.70 -53.22
CA GLU A 454 19.29 -14.93 -54.42
C GLU A 454 19.49 -13.43 -54.13
N THR A 455 19.91 -12.66 -55.16
CA THR A 455 20.15 -11.23 -55.04
C THR A 455 19.62 -10.47 -56.22
N VAL A 456 19.07 -9.29 -55.96
CA VAL A 456 18.72 -8.31 -57.00
C VAL A 456 19.33 -6.98 -56.58
N PHE A 457 20.15 -6.39 -57.51
CA PHE A 457 20.76 -5.10 -57.27
C PHE A 457 20.39 -4.13 -58.37
N TYR A 458 20.17 -2.88 -57.99
CA TYR A 458 20.01 -1.77 -58.94
C TYR A 458 21.40 -1.19 -59.21
N PRO A 459 21.82 -1.13 -60.49
CA PRO A 459 23.13 -0.58 -60.82
C PRO A 459 23.19 0.91 -60.47
N ARG A 460 24.21 1.30 -59.76
CA ARG A 460 24.53 2.72 -59.54
C ARG A 460 25.32 3.25 -60.73
N GLU A 461 24.88 4.39 -61.29
CA GLU A 461 25.64 5.12 -62.32
C GLU A 461 26.82 5.87 -61.72
#